data_7afa74ca821e25bfc9e0341ef0202cc4
#
_entry.id   7afa74ca821e25bfc9e0341ef0202cc4
#
_cell.length_a   1.000
_cell.length_b   1.000
_cell.length_c   1.000
_cell.angle_alpha   90.00
_cell.angle_beta   90.00
_cell.angle_gamma   90.00
#
_symmetry.space_group_name_H-M   'P 1'
#
loop_
_entity.id
_entity.type
_entity.pdbx_description
1 polymer ?
#
loop_
_entity_poly.entity_id
_entity_poly.type
_entity_poly.pdbx_seq_one_letter_code
_entity_poly.pdbx_strand_id
1 'polypeptide(L)' 'TYTVKSGDSLCAIAKKYYGSSSKYTDIYNANKSVIGGNPNLIKPGQVLTLPESS' A
#
# COMPACT_ATOMS: atom_id res chain seq x y z
N THR A 1 0.59 -7.27 7.60
CA THR A 1 -0.59 -6.58 7.03
C THR A 1 -0.75 -5.19 7.61
N TYR A 2 -1.43 -4.35 6.88
CA TYR A 2 -1.66 -2.97 7.29
C TYR A 2 -3.12 -2.60 7.00
N THR A 3 -3.79 -2.03 7.97
CA THR A 3 -5.16 -1.54 7.77
C THR A 3 -5.11 -0.07 7.35
N VAL A 4 -5.67 0.22 6.18
CA VAL A 4 -5.67 1.56 5.61
C VAL A 4 -6.52 2.49 6.48
N LYS A 5 -6.01 3.70 6.72
CA LYS A 5 -6.71 4.74 7.45
C LYS A 5 -7.12 5.85 6.49
N SER A 6 -8.08 6.65 6.92
CA SER A 6 -8.51 7.81 6.13
C SER A 6 -7.31 8.71 5.81
N GLY A 7 -7.17 9.06 4.54
CA GLY A 7 -6.09 9.90 4.08
C GLY A 7 -4.79 9.18 3.75
N ASP A 8 -4.73 7.86 3.94
CA ASP A 8 -3.55 7.10 3.60
C ASP A 8 -3.40 6.94 2.08
N SER A 9 -2.15 6.76 1.65
CA SER A 9 -1.85 6.41 0.26
C SER A 9 -0.73 5.37 0.25
N LEU A 10 -0.59 4.68 -0.89
CA LEU A 10 0.46 3.66 -1.00
C LEU A 10 1.85 4.27 -0.84
N CYS A 11 2.07 5.45 -1.40
CA CYS A 11 3.35 6.14 -1.26
C CYS A 11 3.65 6.47 0.20
N ALA A 12 2.65 6.96 0.92
CA ALA A 12 2.82 7.29 2.33
C ALA A 12 3.09 6.05 3.17
N ILE A 13 2.37 4.96 2.88
CA ILE A 13 2.57 3.69 3.55
C ILE A 13 3.97 3.16 3.27
N ALA A 14 4.39 3.20 2.01
CA ALA A 14 5.72 2.73 1.62
C ALA A 14 6.81 3.52 2.31
N LYS A 15 6.67 4.83 2.37
CA LYS A 15 7.64 5.68 3.04
C LYS A 15 7.72 5.36 4.53
N LYS A 16 6.58 5.11 5.15
CA LYS A 16 6.51 4.83 6.59
C LYS A 16 7.16 3.49 6.94
N TYR A 17 6.90 2.46 6.14
CA TYR A 17 7.34 1.10 6.48
C TYR A 17 8.65 0.69 5.82
N TYR A 18 8.97 1.26 4.67
CA TYR A 18 10.19 0.90 3.92
C TYR A 18 11.19 2.05 3.84
N GLY A 19 10.78 3.24 4.25
CA GLY A 19 11.64 4.41 4.18
C GLY A 19 11.76 5.01 2.78
N SER A 20 11.00 4.50 1.81
CA SER A 20 11.05 4.98 0.45
C SER A 20 9.67 4.92 -0.19
N SER A 21 9.18 6.05 -0.69
CA SER A 21 7.88 6.10 -1.35
C SER A 21 7.86 5.31 -2.66
N SER A 22 9.01 5.12 -3.30
CA SER A 22 9.09 4.35 -4.54
C SER A 22 8.77 2.88 -4.35
N LYS A 23 8.77 2.39 -3.12
CA LYS A 23 8.38 1.02 -2.80
C LYS A 23 6.87 0.79 -2.88
N TYR A 24 6.08 1.82 -3.14
CA TYR A 24 4.64 1.66 -3.25
C TYR A 24 4.26 0.63 -4.32
N THR A 25 5.07 0.47 -5.36
CA THR A 25 4.81 -0.50 -6.42
C THR A 25 4.80 -1.93 -5.88
N ASP A 26 5.69 -2.23 -4.94
CA ASP A 26 5.73 -3.56 -4.33
C ASP A 26 4.45 -3.83 -3.53
N ILE A 27 3.99 -2.83 -2.79
CA ILE A 27 2.73 -2.93 -2.05
C ILE A 27 1.56 -3.11 -3.01
N TYR A 28 1.53 -2.33 -4.07
CA TYR A 28 0.47 -2.41 -5.06
C TYR A 28 0.43 -3.79 -5.72
N ASN A 29 1.58 -4.29 -6.15
CA ASN A 29 1.65 -5.60 -6.80
C ASN A 29 1.20 -6.72 -5.87
N ALA A 30 1.53 -6.63 -4.59
CA ALA A 30 1.12 -7.63 -3.60
C ALA A 30 -0.39 -7.58 -3.32
N ASN A 31 -1.05 -6.45 -3.61
CA ASN A 31 -2.46 -6.24 -3.30
C ASN A 31 -3.30 -5.88 -4.51
N LYS A 32 -2.81 -6.22 -5.69
CA LYS A 32 -3.47 -5.82 -6.94
C LYS A 32 -4.92 -6.30 -7.03
N SER A 33 -5.19 -7.50 -6.53
CA SER A 33 -6.54 -8.05 -6.54
C SER A 33 -7.46 -7.33 -5.55
N VAL A 34 -6.92 -6.72 -4.52
CA VAL A 34 -7.69 -5.95 -3.54
C VAL A 34 -7.89 -4.52 -4.01
N ILE A 35 -6.83 -3.90 -4.52
CA ILE A 35 -6.84 -2.48 -4.90
C ILE A 35 -7.46 -2.29 -6.30
N GLY A 36 -7.23 -3.22 -7.19
CA GLY A 36 -7.70 -3.13 -8.57
C GLY A 36 -6.70 -2.46 -9.48
N GLY A 37 -7.19 -1.79 -10.51
CA GLY A 37 -6.33 -1.23 -11.55
C GLY A 37 -5.71 0.12 -11.24
N ASN A 38 -6.03 0.72 -10.10
CA ASN A 38 -5.55 2.05 -9.76
C ASN A 38 -4.97 2.05 -8.35
N PRO A 39 -3.66 2.31 -8.17
CA PRO A 39 -3.05 2.31 -6.85
C PRO A 39 -3.56 3.41 -5.92
N ASN A 40 -4.26 4.40 -6.45
CA ASN A 40 -4.84 5.46 -5.63
C ASN A 40 -6.25 5.13 -5.13
N LEU A 41 -6.78 3.97 -5.49
CA LEU A 41 -8.13 3.57 -5.09
C LEU A 41 -8.13 2.73 -3.81
N ILE A 42 -7.26 3.05 -2.88
CA ILE A 42 -7.30 2.40 -1.56
C ILE A 42 -8.33 3.13 -0.69
N LYS A 43 -9.01 2.37 0.16
CA LYS A 43 -10.08 2.90 1.01
C LYS A 43 -9.79 2.63 2.48
N PRO A 44 -10.23 3.51 3.37
CA PRO A 44 -10.08 3.27 4.81
C PRO A 44 -10.73 1.94 5.20
N GLY A 45 -10.05 1.19 6.04
CA GLY A 45 -10.54 -0.11 6.48
C GLY A 45 -10.08 -1.27 5.63
N GLN A 46 -9.51 -1.02 4.45
CA GLN A 46 -8.93 -2.07 3.64
C GLN A 46 -7.69 -2.65 4.32
N VAL A 47 -7.56 -3.97 4.28
CA VAL A 47 -6.38 -4.65 4.83
C VAL A 47 -5.46 -4.99 3.67
N LEU A 48 -4.25 -4.46 3.71
CA LEU A 48 -3.25 -4.67 2.67
C LEU A 48 -2.12 -5.54 3.21
N THR A 49 -1.61 -6.42 2.35
CA THR A 49 -0.43 -7.22 2.67
C THR A 49 0.81 -6.38 2.34
N LEU A 50 1.69 -6.23 3.31
CA LEU A 50 2.95 -5.53 3.08
C LEU A 50 4.03 -6.58 2.82
N PRO A 51 4.53 -6.68 1.57
CA PRO A 51 5.61 -7.62 1.28
C PRO A 51 6.89 -7.18 1.98
N GLU A 52 7.74 -8.15 2.29
CA GLU A 52 9.05 -7.82 2.85
C GLU A 52 9.85 -7.06 1.81
N SER A 53 10.40 -5.93 2.24
CA SER A 53 11.32 -5.17 1.42
C SER A 53 12.71 -5.74 1.60
N SER A 54 13.30 -6.11 0.54
CA SER A 54 14.70 -6.54 0.56
C SER A 54 15.61 -5.39 0.27
#